data_ae53c872d71eb4052cb66e6cccbee561
#
_entry.id   ae53c872d71eb4052cb66e6cccbee561
#
_cell.length_a   1.000
_cell.length_b   1.000
_cell.length_c   1.000
_cell.angle_alpha   90.00
_cell.angle_beta   90.00
_cell.angle_gamma   90.00
#
_symmetry.space_group_name_H-M   'P 1'
#
loop_
_entity.id
_entity.type
_entity.pdbx_description
1 polymer ?
#
loop_
_entity_poly.entity_id
_entity_poly.type
_entity_poly.pdbx_seq_one_letter_code
_entity_poly.pdbx_strand_id
1 'polypeptide(L)'
;MSRLKDLFKKSTNESAKTEEINEAQFGPSVPEGLWVKCPKCGELLYKEDVVKNSYVCPKCQGYFRMKAKTRIRMIADKGSFKEWSTDIKTKNFLNYPNYEEKIAEVQEKTHLEEAIKIGEAQIDKTRVVLGVCDARFLMGSMGYVVGEKITRAFECATKEKLPVILFCCSGGARMQEGMVSLMQMAKTSAAIKAHSKAGLLYIPVLTDPTTGGVTASFAMLGDIILAEPGALIGFAGPRVIAQTIGQKLPEGFQRSEFLVEHGIIDGIVKRNDLRRTLSGLVKLHERNASYSQFNKICFQGEQKQKIETKKRRTRKKEMTAWERVEIARDSKRPTSLDYIGKIFDTFMELHGDRAFRDDGAMIGGLALLDGQPVTVIGVQKGRNTKDNITRNFGMPSPEGYRKALRLMKQAEKFNRPIINFIDTPGAFCGIEAEERGQGEAIARNLMEMSDLKVPVLSIVIGEGGSGGALAIGVGNEVWMLENATYSILSPEGFASILWKDSKKAKEAALDYEARNIMGGGIANLQDIYDAL
;
A
#
# COMPACT_ATOMS: atom_id res chain seq x y z
N MET A 1 -31.30 -5.52 51.94
CA MET A 1 -30.21 -5.08 51.10
C MET A 1 -28.89 -5.28 51.81
N SER A 2 -28.46 -6.51 51.97
CA SER A 2 -27.15 -6.86 52.53
C SER A 2 -26.87 -8.33 52.20
N ARG A 3 -26.35 -8.63 51.02
CA ARG A 3 -25.89 -9.99 50.66
C ARG A 3 -25.12 -10.07 49.35
N LEU A 4 -24.57 -8.95 48.85
CA LEU A 4 -23.78 -8.94 47.60
C LEU A 4 -22.40 -8.26 47.73
N LYS A 5 -21.92 -8.03 48.98
CA LYS A 5 -20.60 -7.41 49.24
C LYS A 5 -19.51 -8.35 49.73
N ASP A 6 -19.79 -9.64 49.91
CA ASP A 6 -18.83 -10.59 50.51
C ASP A 6 -18.16 -11.54 49.51
N LEU A 7 -18.33 -11.34 48.22
CA LEU A 7 -17.76 -12.22 47.20
C LEU A 7 -16.42 -11.75 46.60
N PHE A 8 -15.85 -10.67 47.09
CA PHE A 8 -14.53 -10.15 46.65
C PHE A 8 -13.58 -9.82 47.76
N LYS A 9 -13.40 -10.73 48.75
CA LYS A 9 -12.25 -10.67 49.65
C LYS A 9 -11.15 -11.60 49.15
N LYS A 10 -10.03 -10.99 48.75
CA LYS A 10 -8.74 -11.66 48.56
C LYS A 10 -8.37 -12.50 49.77
N SER A 11 -8.06 -13.76 49.59
CA SER A 11 -7.28 -14.53 50.55
C SER A 11 -5.81 -14.21 50.34
N THR A 12 -5.20 -13.55 51.30
CA THR A 12 -3.76 -13.46 51.46
C THR A 12 -3.26 -14.71 52.19
N ASN A 13 -2.17 -15.22 51.72
CA ASN A 13 -1.44 -16.38 52.16
C ASN A 13 -1.09 -16.38 53.64
N GLU A 14 -1.14 -17.58 54.18
CA GLU A 14 -0.17 -18.00 55.21
C GLU A 14 0.43 -19.35 54.82
N SER A 15 1.74 -19.39 54.96
CA SER A 15 2.63 -20.48 54.66
C SER A 15 2.40 -21.71 55.55
N ALA A 16 2.18 -22.88 54.97
CA ALA A 16 2.45 -24.16 55.62
C ALA A 16 3.49 -24.91 54.80
N LYS A 17 4.65 -25.12 55.42
CA LYS A 17 5.66 -26.08 54.97
C LYS A 17 5.05 -27.47 55.03
N THR A 18 5.10 -28.17 53.91
CA THR A 18 4.94 -29.62 53.85
C THR A 18 6.02 -30.21 52.97
N GLU A 19 6.57 -31.27 53.46
CA GLU A 19 7.79 -31.95 53.03
C GLU A 19 7.78 -32.45 51.61
N GLU A 20 8.95 -32.40 51.01
CA GLU A 20 9.27 -32.96 49.68
C GLU A 20 9.00 -34.46 49.67
N ILE A 21 8.11 -34.90 48.79
CA ILE A 21 8.13 -36.26 48.26
C ILE A 21 8.65 -36.17 46.83
N ASN A 22 9.90 -36.57 46.69
CA ASN A 22 10.56 -36.80 45.42
C ASN A 22 9.91 -38.00 44.71
N GLU A 23 8.93 -37.74 43.86
CA GLU A 23 8.57 -38.66 42.81
C GLU A 23 9.17 -38.17 41.50
N ALA A 24 10.29 -38.75 41.12
CA ALA A 24 10.87 -38.65 39.78
C ALA A 24 9.85 -39.18 38.76
N GLN A 25 8.99 -38.30 38.25
CA GLN A 25 8.21 -38.60 37.07
C GLN A 25 9.14 -38.56 35.84
N PHE A 26 9.71 -39.70 35.49
CA PHE A 26 10.23 -39.98 34.17
C PHE A 26 9.07 -40.06 33.17
N GLY A 27 8.41 -38.96 32.88
CA GLY A 27 7.63 -38.80 31.66
C GLY A 27 8.60 -38.47 30.52
N PRO A 28 8.43 -38.98 29.31
CA PRO A 28 9.27 -38.57 28.18
C PRO A 28 9.15 -37.07 28.01
N SER A 29 10.24 -36.33 28.27
CA SER A 29 10.30 -34.89 28.01
C SER A 29 10.19 -34.70 26.49
N VAL A 30 9.04 -34.25 26.02
CA VAL A 30 8.86 -33.93 24.60
C VAL A 30 9.75 -32.70 24.32
N PRO A 31 10.77 -32.84 23.46
CA PRO A 31 11.64 -31.72 23.15
C PRO A 31 10.83 -30.53 22.64
N GLU A 32 11.07 -29.35 23.19
CA GLU A 32 10.41 -28.13 22.75
C GLU A 32 10.62 -27.92 21.25
N GLY A 33 9.54 -27.64 20.51
CA GLY A 33 9.60 -27.29 19.09
C GLY A 33 9.31 -28.43 18.10
N LEU A 34 8.97 -29.64 18.56
CA LEU A 34 8.53 -30.73 17.67
C LEU A 34 7.08 -30.57 17.18
N TRP A 35 6.27 -29.84 17.91
CA TRP A 35 4.85 -29.64 17.61
C TRP A 35 4.55 -28.21 17.19
N VAL A 36 3.62 -28.04 16.25
CA VAL A 36 3.13 -26.76 15.78
C VAL A 36 1.60 -26.77 15.74
N LYS A 37 0.98 -25.69 16.20
CA LYS A 37 -0.46 -25.52 16.15
C LYS A 37 -0.85 -24.93 14.79
N CYS A 38 -1.81 -25.56 14.11
CA CYS A 38 -2.33 -25.02 12.85
C CYS A 38 -3.03 -23.69 13.10
N PRO A 39 -2.67 -22.60 12.39
CA PRO A 39 -3.29 -21.28 12.58
C PRO A 39 -4.74 -21.25 12.09
N LYS A 40 -5.19 -22.19 11.27
CA LYS A 40 -6.53 -22.22 10.67
C LYS A 40 -7.50 -23.11 11.44
N CYS A 41 -7.14 -24.38 11.72
CA CYS A 41 -8.03 -25.33 12.41
C CYS A 41 -7.67 -25.56 13.89
N GLY A 42 -6.58 -24.96 14.39
CA GLY A 42 -6.16 -25.12 15.79
C GLY A 42 -5.52 -26.47 16.15
N GLU A 43 -5.45 -27.42 15.23
CA GLU A 43 -4.90 -28.75 15.46
C GLU A 43 -3.42 -28.72 15.79
N LEU A 44 -3.00 -29.58 16.71
CA LEU A 44 -1.60 -29.77 17.06
C LEU A 44 -0.98 -30.81 16.11
N LEU A 45 0.05 -30.40 15.37
CA LEU A 45 0.65 -31.19 14.29
C LEU A 45 2.15 -31.40 14.55
N TYR A 46 2.67 -32.55 14.12
CA TYR A 46 4.11 -32.79 14.14
C TYR A 46 4.79 -31.91 13.10
N LYS A 47 5.79 -31.15 13.51
CA LYS A 47 6.44 -30.14 12.69
C LYS A 47 7.06 -30.70 11.40
N GLU A 48 7.65 -31.90 11.47
CA GLU A 48 8.23 -32.53 10.28
C GLU A 48 7.20 -32.87 9.22
N ASP A 49 5.99 -33.30 9.63
CA ASP A 49 4.91 -33.61 8.69
C ASP A 49 4.42 -32.34 7.99
N VAL A 50 4.34 -31.21 8.72
CA VAL A 50 4.03 -29.91 8.14
C VAL A 50 5.11 -29.49 7.14
N VAL A 51 6.41 -29.68 7.48
CA VAL A 51 7.52 -29.37 6.59
C VAL A 51 7.52 -30.26 5.34
N LYS A 52 7.34 -31.60 5.50
CA LYS A 52 7.22 -32.55 4.39
C LYS A 52 6.06 -32.23 3.48
N ASN A 53 4.93 -31.73 4.03
CA ASN A 53 3.77 -31.28 3.28
C ASN A 53 3.88 -29.81 2.84
N SER A 54 5.10 -29.29 2.62
CA SER A 54 5.35 -27.93 2.13
C SER A 54 4.70 -26.83 2.95
N TYR A 55 4.64 -26.99 4.27
CA TYR A 55 3.97 -26.07 5.20
C TYR A 55 2.47 -25.90 4.95
N VAL A 56 1.82 -26.96 4.52
CA VAL A 56 0.35 -27.07 4.41
C VAL A 56 -0.15 -28.03 5.49
N CYS A 57 -1.20 -27.66 6.19
CA CYS A 57 -1.81 -28.51 7.21
C CYS A 57 -2.37 -29.79 6.58
N PRO A 58 -1.98 -31.00 7.01
CA PRO A 58 -2.50 -32.23 6.45
C PRO A 58 -4.00 -32.44 6.74
N LYS A 59 -4.54 -31.83 7.81
CA LYS A 59 -5.95 -31.98 8.20
C LYS A 59 -6.88 -31.00 7.46
N CYS A 60 -6.63 -29.70 7.53
CA CYS A 60 -7.55 -28.70 6.97
C CYS A 60 -7.04 -28.06 5.68
N GLN A 61 -5.91 -28.48 5.15
CA GLN A 61 -5.24 -27.89 3.98
C GLN A 61 -4.91 -26.38 4.13
N GLY A 62 -4.94 -25.87 5.37
CA GLY A 62 -4.57 -24.48 5.69
C GLY A 62 -3.07 -24.24 5.51
N TYR A 63 -2.73 -23.09 4.94
CA TYR A 63 -1.35 -22.71 4.64
C TYR A 63 -0.70 -22.05 5.85
N PHE A 64 0.47 -22.53 6.25
CA PHE A 64 1.34 -21.86 7.22
C PHE A 64 2.14 -20.77 6.53
N ARG A 65 2.41 -19.66 7.22
CA ARG A 65 3.37 -18.65 6.76
C ARG A 65 4.76 -19.26 6.62
N MET A 66 5.45 -18.92 5.55
CA MET A 66 6.74 -19.52 5.21
C MET A 66 7.86 -18.48 5.35
N LYS A 67 9.00 -18.89 5.90
CA LYS A 67 10.22 -18.07 5.96
C LYS A 67 10.74 -17.79 4.56
N ALA A 68 11.25 -16.57 4.30
CA ALA A 68 11.78 -16.19 2.99
C ALA A 68 12.88 -17.15 2.49
N LYS A 69 13.86 -17.51 3.33
CA LYS A 69 14.91 -18.50 2.98
C LYS A 69 14.34 -19.86 2.57
N THR A 70 13.22 -20.28 3.17
CA THR A 70 12.58 -21.58 2.83
C THR A 70 11.88 -21.48 1.48
N ARG A 71 11.18 -20.37 1.24
CA ARG A 71 10.53 -20.10 -0.05
C ARG A 71 11.53 -20.05 -1.19
N ILE A 72 12.64 -19.32 -1.01
CA ILE A 72 13.72 -19.24 -1.99
C ILE A 72 14.24 -20.64 -2.34
N ARG A 73 14.55 -21.48 -1.32
CA ARG A 73 15.02 -22.86 -1.55
C ARG A 73 14.02 -23.77 -2.25
N MET A 74 12.73 -23.48 -2.12
CA MET A 74 11.65 -24.24 -2.76
C MET A 74 11.48 -23.87 -4.25
N ILE A 75 11.79 -22.64 -4.60
CA ILE A 75 11.53 -22.08 -5.95
C ILE A 75 12.81 -22.08 -6.79
N ALA A 76 13.92 -21.58 -6.25
CA ALA A 76 15.17 -21.43 -6.99
C ALA A 76 15.98 -22.73 -7.07
N ASP A 77 16.81 -22.83 -8.08
CA ASP A 77 17.81 -23.89 -8.20
C ASP A 77 18.78 -23.83 -7.03
N LYS A 78 19.24 -24.99 -6.58
CA LYS A 78 20.11 -25.10 -5.40
C LYS A 78 21.38 -24.24 -5.58
N GLY A 79 21.57 -23.26 -4.66
CA GLY A 79 22.74 -22.40 -4.64
C GLY A 79 22.74 -21.27 -5.68
N SER A 80 21.69 -21.11 -6.49
CA SER A 80 21.63 -20.07 -7.52
C SER A 80 21.27 -18.69 -7.01
N PHE A 81 20.64 -18.58 -5.84
CA PHE A 81 20.17 -17.29 -5.31
C PHE A 81 21.33 -16.44 -4.80
N LYS A 82 21.48 -15.24 -5.37
CA LYS A 82 22.44 -14.20 -4.95
C LYS A 82 21.67 -12.97 -4.49
N GLU A 83 21.69 -12.69 -3.19
CA GLU A 83 20.96 -11.57 -2.60
C GLU A 83 21.56 -10.23 -3.04
N TRP A 84 20.72 -9.25 -3.38
CA TRP A 84 21.09 -7.90 -3.78
C TRP A 84 20.75 -6.88 -2.69
N SER A 85 21.40 -5.71 -2.75
CA SER A 85 21.07 -4.53 -1.91
C SER A 85 21.04 -4.87 -0.41
N THR A 86 22.03 -5.60 0.08
CA THR A 86 22.20 -5.94 1.50
C THR A 86 22.76 -4.77 2.33
N ASP A 87 23.26 -3.74 1.67
CA ASP A 87 23.85 -2.52 2.24
C ASP A 87 22.83 -1.50 2.73
N ILE A 88 21.56 -1.61 2.30
CA ILE A 88 20.50 -0.66 2.65
C ILE A 88 19.98 -0.97 4.06
N LYS A 89 20.04 0.05 4.93
CA LYS A 89 19.60 -0.07 6.33
C LYS A 89 18.37 0.80 6.60
N THR A 90 17.51 0.32 7.49
CA THR A 90 16.37 1.07 8.02
C THR A 90 16.86 2.33 8.74
N LYS A 91 16.15 3.44 8.53
CA LYS A 91 16.41 4.73 9.17
C LYS A 91 15.13 5.22 9.84
N ASN A 92 15.28 5.87 10.98
CA ASN A 92 14.18 6.52 11.67
C ASN A 92 14.03 7.96 11.19
N PHE A 93 13.46 8.15 9.99
CA PHE A 93 13.32 9.45 9.34
C PHE A 93 12.45 10.45 10.14
N LEU A 94 11.55 9.93 10.95
CA LEU A 94 10.51 10.69 11.62
C LEU A 94 10.68 10.69 13.16
N ASN A 95 11.83 10.24 13.64
CA ASN A 95 12.12 10.11 15.08
C ASN A 95 10.98 9.39 15.84
N TYR A 96 10.43 8.32 15.22
CA TYR A 96 9.36 7.54 15.87
C TYR A 96 9.90 6.90 17.16
N PRO A 97 9.25 7.09 18.31
CA PRO A 97 9.72 6.57 19.59
C PRO A 97 9.93 5.05 19.56
N ASN A 98 11.05 4.60 20.12
CA ASN A 98 11.44 3.19 20.24
C ASN A 98 11.45 2.42 18.90
N TYR A 99 11.55 3.11 17.76
CA TYR A 99 11.52 2.43 16.45
C TYR A 99 12.82 1.68 16.17
N GLU A 100 13.95 2.28 16.51
CA GLU A 100 15.28 1.66 16.31
C GLU A 100 15.45 0.42 17.20
N GLU A 101 15.05 0.52 18.47
CA GLU A 101 15.05 -0.61 19.40
C GLU A 101 14.15 -1.73 18.92
N LYS A 102 12.95 -1.36 18.39
CA LYS A 102 12.03 -2.35 17.83
C LYS A 102 12.58 -3.04 16.60
N ILE A 103 13.26 -2.32 15.74
CA ILE A 103 13.94 -2.89 14.56
C ILE A 103 15.04 -3.87 15.03
N ALA A 104 15.89 -3.45 15.97
CA ALA A 104 16.96 -4.29 16.50
C ALA A 104 16.43 -5.59 17.14
N GLU A 105 15.37 -5.49 17.97
CA GLU A 105 14.69 -6.65 18.57
C GLU A 105 14.18 -7.63 17.48
N VAL A 106 13.54 -7.10 16.44
CA VAL A 106 13.03 -7.94 15.35
C VAL A 106 14.14 -8.57 14.53
N GLN A 107 15.22 -7.85 14.26
CA GLN A 107 16.41 -8.37 13.57
C GLN A 107 17.04 -9.52 14.36
N GLU A 108 17.27 -9.35 15.65
CA GLU A 108 17.82 -10.39 16.54
C GLU A 108 16.92 -11.63 16.56
N LYS A 109 15.61 -11.46 16.78
CA LYS A 109 14.65 -12.55 16.87
C LYS A 109 14.44 -13.31 15.58
N THR A 110 14.50 -12.64 14.44
CA THR A 110 14.17 -13.23 13.14
C THR A 110 15.37 -13.60 12.30
N HIS A 111 16.54 -13.04 12.59
CA HIS A 111 17.75 -13.07 11.77
C HIS A 111 17.51 -12.55 10.34
N LEU A 112 16.69 -11.51 10.22
CA LEU A 112 16.39 -10.79 8.99
C LEU A 112 16.85 -9.35 9.12
N GLU A 113 17.53 -8.83 8.12
CA GLU A 113 17.88 -7.40 8.06
C GLU A 113 16.65 -6.55 7.76
N GLU A 114 15.71 -7.07 6.95
CA GLU A 114 14.46 -6.38 6.57
C GLU A 114 13.39 -7.38 6.09
N ALA A 115 12.19 -6.89 5.86
CA ALA A 115 11.00 -7.68 5.51
C ALA A 115 11.05 -8.35 4.12
N ILE A 116 12.07 -8.10 3.32
CA ILE A 116 12.23 -8.71 1.99
C ILE A 116 13.65 -9.20 1.75
N LYS A 117 13.77 -10.38 1.12
CA LYS A 117 14.97 -10.85 0.45
C LYS A 117 14.75 -10.85 -1.05
N ILE A 118 15.62 -10.18 -1.79
CA ILE A 118 15.52 -10.04 -3.22
C ILE A 118 16.90 -10.15 -3.89
N GLY A 119 16.95 -10.77 -5.06
CA GLY A 119 18.19 -10.96 -5.79
C GLY A 119 18.02 -11.78 -7.06
N GLU A 120 19.11 -12.07 -7.71
CA GLU A 120 19.14 -12.96 -8.88
C GLU A 120 19.03 -14.42 -8.43
N ALA A 121 18.31 -15.23 -9.21
CA ALA A 121 18.17 -16.67 -9.04
C ALA A 121 18.07 -17.37 -10.39
N GLN A 122 18.08 -18.69 -10.36
CA GLN A 122 17.70 -19.52 -11.51
C GLN A 122 16.52 -20.40 -11.14
N ILE A 123 15.60 -20.59 -12.07
CA ILE A 123 14.51 -21.56 -12.00
C ILE A 123 14.64 -22.43 -13.23
N ASP A 124 14.94 -23.72 -13.05
CA ASP A 124 15.23 -24.67 -14.13
C ASP A 124 16.23 -24.10 -15.15
N LYS A 125 17.34 -23.53 -14.63
CA LYS A 125 18.46 -22.90 -15.34
C LYS A 125 18.14 -21.55 -16.01
N THR A 126 16.90 -21.09 -16.01
CA THR A 126 16.54 -19.74 -16.51
C THR A 126 16.78 -18.69 -15.44
N ARG A 127 17.52 -17.62 -15.78
CA ARG A 127 17.79 -16.49 -14.88
C ARG A 127 16.53 -15.68 -14.63
N VAL A 128 16.28 -15.35 -13.38
CA VAL A 128 15.16 -14.49 -12.95
C VAL A 128 15.61 -13.60 -11.78
N VAL A 129 14.92 -12.51 -11.56
CA VAL A 129 14.97 -11.80 -10.28
C VAL A 129 13.88 -12.38 -9.38
N LEU A 130 14.29 -12.87 -8.20
CA LEU A 130 13.39 -13.48 -7.23
C LEU A 130 13.37 -12.64 -5.94
N GLY A 131 12.21 -12.15 -5.57
CA GLY A 131 11.97 -11.47 -4.29
C GLY A 131 10.97 -12.22 -3.43
N VAL A 132 11.23 -12.28 -2.11
CA VAL A 132 10.34 -12.95 -1.15
C VAL A 132 10.20 -12.09 0.09
N CYS A 133 8.98 -11.64 0.36
CA CYS A 133 8.62 -10.96 1.61
C CYS A 133 8.56 -11.97 2.77
N ASP A 134 8.84 -11.49 3.98
CA ASP A 134 8.80 -12.29 5.21
C ASP A 134 8.00 -11.57 6.31
N ALA A 135 6.81 -12.07 6.60
CA ALA A 135 5.90 -11.47 7.58
C ALA A 135 6.43 -11.48 9.02
N ARG A 136 7.52 -12.20 9.32
CA ARG A 136 8.13 -12.19 10.65
C ARG A 136 8.77 -10.83 10.98
N PHE A 137 9.18 -10.08 9.95
CA PHE A 137 9.69 -8.73 10.12
C PHE A 137 8.54 -7.73 9.97
N LEU A 138 8.04 -7.18 11.07
CA LEU A 138 6.95 -6.20 11.17
C LEU A 138 5.77 -6.50 10.22
N MET A 139 5.29 -7.75 10.23
CA MET A 139 4.22 -8.23 9.34
C MET A 139 4.47 -8.05 7.84
N GLY A 140 5.74 -7.98 7.42
CA GLY A 140 6.09 -7.78 6.02
C GLY A 140 5.82 -6.36 5.51
N SER A 141 5.63 -5.39 6.40
CA SER A 141 5.24 -4.03 6.03
C SER A 141 6.30 -3.35 5.16
N MET A 142 5.82 -2.61 4.15
CA MET A 142 6.68 -1.85 3.23
C MET A 142 7.10 -0.53 3.88
N GLY A 143 8.34 -0.44 4.31
CA GLY A 143 9.05 0.80 4.63
C GLY A 143 10.02 1.20 3.52
N TYR A 144 10.84 2.20 3.80
CA TYR A 144 11.87 2.71 2.89
C TYR A 144 12.74 1.59 2.30
N VAL A 145 13.30 0.71 3.14
CA VAL A 145 14.22 -0.34 2.69
C VAL A 145 13.54 -1.34 1.77
N VAL A 146 12.30 -1.75 2.08
CA VAL A 146 11.55 -2.69 1.23
C VAL A 146 11.27 -2.06 -0.14
N GLY A 147 10.77 -0.83 -0.16
CA GLY A 147 10.48 -0.12 -1.41
C GLY A 147 11.75 0.13 -2.24
N GLU A 148 12.85 0.55 -1.59
CA GLU A 148 14.14 0.76 -2.25
C GLU A 148 14.70 -0.54 -2.85
N LYS A 149 14.68 -1.64 -2.10
CA LYS A 149 15.13 -2.96 -2.59
C LYS A 149 14.32 -3.42 -3.80
N ILE A 150 12.99 -3.26 -3.77
CA ILE A 150 12.11 -3.60 -4.89
C ILE A 150 12.44 -2.71 -6.09
N THR A 151 12.54 -1.41 -5.91
CA THR A 151 12.87 -0.46 -6.98
C THR A 151 14.19 -0.82 -7.66
N ARG A 152 15.28 -0.98 -6.90
CA ARG A 152 16.59 -1.37 -7.44
C ARG A 152 16.56 -2.72 -8.14
N ALA A 153 15.76 -3.66 -7.64
CA ALA A 153 15.62 -4.96 -8.27
C ALA A 153 14.95 -4.86 -9.64
N PHE A 154 13.91 -4.03 -9.80
CA PHE A 154 13.29 -3.78 -11.10
C PHE A 154 14.22 -3.01 -12.04
N GLU A 155 14.97 -2.02 -11.56
CA GLU A 155 15.97 -1.29 -12.34
C GLU A 155 17.08 -2.23 -12.85
N CYS A 156 17.64 -3.06 -11.96
CA CYS A 156 18.63 -4.08 -12.34
C CYS A 156 18.05 -5.11 -13.30
N ALA A 157 16.82 -5.62 -13.03
CA ALA A 157 16.13 -6.56 -13.91
C ALA A 157 15.90 -5.97 -15.30
N THR A 158 15.54 -4.69 -15.39
CA THR A 158 15.36 -3.98 -16.65
C THR A 158 16.67 -3.87 -17.43
N LYS A 159 17.75 -3.53 -16.76
CA LYS A 159 19.10 -3.44 -17.36
C LYS A 159 19.58 -4.80 -17.84
N GLU A 160 19.42 -5.84 -17.04
CA GLU A 160 19.86 -7.22 -17.32
C GLU A 160 18.85 -7.99 -18.19
N LYS A 161 17.70 -7.39 -18.53
CA LYS A 161 16.58 -8.00 -19.30
C LYS A 161 16.07 -9.30 -18.66
N LEU A 162 15.89 -9.31 -17.36
CA LEU A 162 15.43 -10.46 -16.58
C LEU A 162 13.95 -10.32 -16.20
N PRO A 163 13.18 -11.42 -16.17
CA PRO A 163 11.85 -11.42 -15.58
C PRO A 163 11.94 -11.28 -14.05
N VAL A 164 10.91 -10.69 -13.45
CA VAL A 164 10.82 -10.51 -11.99
C VAL A 164 9.70 -11.38 -11.43
N ILE A 165 9.98 -12.07 -10.33
CA ILE A 165 9.00 -12.84 -9.56
C ILE A 165 9.06 -12.36 -8.11
N LEU A 166 7.92 -11.86 -7.57
CA LEU A 166 7.84 -11.40 -6.19
C LEU A 166 6.78 -12.21 -5.41
N PHE A 167 7.20 -12.88 -4.34
CA PHE A 167 6.30 -13.44 -3.35
C PHE A 167 5.90 -12.35 -2.35
N CYS A 168 4.67 -11.86 -2.47
CA CYS A 168 4.12 -10.79 -1.66
C CYS A 168 3.54 -11.34 -0.37
N CYS A 169 3.93 -10.77 0.77
CA CYS A 169 3.36 -11.08 2.09
C CYS A 169 3.50 -9.85 2.96
N SER A 170 2.42 -9.11 3.18
CA SER A 170 2.50 -7.82 3.88
C SER A 170 1.19 -7.38 4.53
N GLY A 171 1.30 -6.73 5.67
CA GLY A 171 0.21 -5.99 6.30
C GLY A 171 -0.02 -4.58 5.71
N GLY A 172 0.76 -4.15 4.72
CA GLY A 172 0.64 -2.84 4.06
C GLY A 172 1.86 -1.93 4.22
N ALA A 173 1.66 -0.62 4.11
CA ALA A 173 2.70 0.38 4.30
C ALA A 173 3.11 0.48 5.78
N ARG A 174 4.40 0.70 6.06
CA ARG A 174 4.95 0.79 7.42
C ARG A 174 4.61 2.13 8.05
N MET A 175 3.66 2.12 8.99
CA MET A 175 3.09 3.32 9.60
C MET A 175 4.13 4.15 10.37
N GLN A 176 5.14 3.50 10.97
CA GLN A 176 6.21 4.17 11.71
C GLN A 176 7.11 5.05 10.83
N GLU A 177 7.13 4.79 9.53
CA GLU A 177 7.86 5.58 8.55
C GLU A 177 6.96 6.60 7.81
N GLY A 178 5.67 6.66 8.14
CA GLY A 178 4.71 7.67 7.66
C GLY A 178 4.75 7.88 6.14
N MET A 179 4.92 9.13 5.73
CA MET A 179 4.96 9.52 4.32
C MET A 179 6.09 8.87 3.52
N VAL A 180 7.23 8.57 4.15
CA VAL A 180 8.35 7.89 3.47
C VAL A 180 7.91 6.50 3.00
N SER A 181 7.19 5.78 3.85
CA SER A 181 6.58 4.49 3.53
C SER A 181 5.51 4.61 2.43
N LEU A 182 4.66 5.62 2.49
CA LEU A 182 3.62 5.86 1.49
C LEU A 182 4.22 6.14 0.10
N MET A 183 5.28 6.94 0.03
CA MET A 183 5.97 7.26 -1.23
C MET A 183 6.63 6.04 -1.89
N GLN A 184 6.91 4.97 -1.14
CA GLN A 184 7.40 3.72 -1.73
C GLN A 184 6.39 3.08 -2.69
N MET A 185 5.08 3.32 -2.50
CA MET A 185 4.06 2.85 -3.43
C MET A 185 4.28 3.45 -4.83
N ALA A 186 4.42 4.76 -4.93
CA ALA A 186 4.67 5.43 -6.20
C ALA A 186 6.03 5.02 -6.80
N LYS A 187 7.07 4.95 -5.97
CA LYS A 187 8.43 4.61 -6.39
C LYS A 187 8.51 3.19 -7.00
N THR A 188 7.95 2.19 -6.35
CA THR A 188 7.92 0.82 -6.86
C THR A 188 7.08 0.71 -8.12
N SER A 189 5.93 1.41 -8.18
CA SER A 189 5.06 1.43 -9.36
C SER A 189 5.74 2.03 -10.59
N ALA A 190 6.53 3.11 -10.41
CA ALA A 190 7.32 3.72 -11.48
C ALA A 190 8.40 2.77 -12.02
N ALA A 191 9.11 2.07 -11.15
CA ALA A 191 10.12 1.08 -11.56
C ALA A 191 9.50 -0.09 -12.33
N ILE A 192 8.32 -0.57 -11.89
CA ILE A 192 7.55 -1.60 -12.59
C ILE A 192 7.11 -1.09 -13.98
N LYS A 193 6.67 0.17 -14.08
CA LYS A 193 6.31 0.75 -15.39
C LYS A 193 7.48 0.77 -16.37
N ALA A 194 8.68 1.13 -15.91
CA ALA A 194 9.90 1.10 -16.73
C ALA A 194 10.23 -0.33 -17.20
N HIS A 195 10.11 -1.32 -16.31
CA HIS A 195 10.31 -2.74 -16.60
C HIS A 195 9.29 -3.26 -17.62
N SER A 196 8.03 -2.94 -17.45
CA SER A 196 6.94 -3.29 -18.37
C SER A 196 7.16 -2.67 -19.76
N LYS A 197 7.59 -1.40 -19.86
CA LYS A 197 7.95 -0.75 -21.13
C LYS A 197 9.12 -1.43 -21.85
N ALA A 198 10.04 -2.01 -21.12
CA ALA A 198 11.11 -2.82 -21.68
C ALA A 198 10.60 -4.17 -22.21
N GLY A 199 9.29 -4.47 -22.04
CA GLY A 199 8.64 -5.71 -22.46
C GLY A 199 9.09 -6.93 -21.66
N LEU A 200 9.35 -6.78 -20.38
CA LEU A 200 9.85 -7.83 -19.49
C LEU A 200 8.73 -8.29 -18.54
N LEU A 201 8.74 -9.59 -18.28
CA LEU A 201 7.70 -10.26 -17.48
C LEU A 201 7.81 -9.95 -16.00
N TYR A 202 6.68 -9.59 -15.37
CA TYR A 202 6.53 -9.50 -13.93
C TYR A 202 5.42 -10.40 -13.39
N ILE A 203 5.75 -11.29 -12.44
CA ILE A 203 4.81 -12.21 -11.79
C ILE A 203 4.82 -11.98 -10.27
N PRO A 204 3.86 -11.24 -9.69
CA PRO A 204 3.60 -11.30 -8.26
C PRO A 204 2.87 -12.58 -7.88
N VAL A 205 3.30 -13.22 -6.80
CA VAL A 205 2.65 -14.36 -6.16
C VAL A 205 2.15 -13.92 -4.79
N LEU A 206 0.84 -13.76 -4.65
CA LEU A 206 0.20 -13.22 -3.46
C LEU A 206 0.05 -14.30 -2.39
N THR A 207 0.54 -14.05 -1.20
CA THR A 207 0.47 -14.98 -0.07
C THR A 207 -0.19 -14.32 1.14
N ASP A 208 -0.54 -15.11 2.17
CA ASP A 208 -1.29 -14.65 3.34
C ASP A 208 -0.41 -13.91 4.38
N PRO A 209 -0.74 -12.62 4.71
CA PRO A 209 -1.64 -11.70 4.04
C PRO A 209 -0.92 -10.83 2.98
N THR A 210 -1.66 -10.30 2.02
CA THR A 210 -1.20 -9.22 1.13
C THR A 210 -2.24 -8.12 1.14
N THR A 211 -1.99 -7.02 1.88
CA THR A 211 -3.00 -5.99 2.14
C THR A 211 -2.44 -4.57 2.08
N GLY A 212 -3.31 -3.58 2.08
CA GLY A 212 -3.00 -2.16 2.21
C GLY A 212 -2.20 -1.59 1.04
N GLY A 213 -1.21 -0.76 1.36
CA GLY A 213 -0.36 -0.11 0.37
C GLY A 213 0.43 -1.06 -0.53
N VAL A 214 0.66 -2.31 -0.10
CA VAL A 214 1.33 -3.34 -0.93
C VAL A 214 0.39 -3.83 -2.02
N THR A 215 -0.88 -4.12 -1.70
CA THR A 215 -1.90 -4.44 -2.70
C THR A 215 -2.12 -3.26 -3.65
N ALA A 216 -2.22 -2.05 -3.10
CA ALA A 216 -2.42 -0.83 -3.88
C ALA A 216 -1.14 -0.31 -4.58
N SER A 217 -0.15 -1.16 -4.78
CA SER A 217 1.08 -0.85 -5.52
C SER A 217 1.63 -2.10 -6.21
N PHE A 218 2.85 -2.52 -5.90
CA PHE A 218 3.56 -3.55 -6.65
C PHE A 218 2.85 -4.92 -6.71
N ALA A 219 2.02 -5.28 -5.73
CA ALA A 219 1.38 -6.59 -5.73
C ALA A 219 0.29 -6.77 -6.81
N MET A 220 -0.35 -5.68 -7.28
CA MET A 220 -1.40 -5.71 -8.31
C MET A 220 -0.94 -5.19 -9.68
N LEU A 221 0.36 -5.06 -9.91
CA LEU A 221 0.92 -4.53 -11.16
C LEU A 221 1.62 -5.60 -12.01
N GLY A 222 1.37 -6.88 -11.74
CA GLY A 222 1.91 -7.98 -12.52
C GLY A 222 1.30 -8.12 -13.91
N ASP A 223 2.06 -8.69 -14.85
CA ASP A 223 1.52 -9.17 -16.12
C ASP A 223 0.69 -10.44 -15.90
N ILE A 224 1.09 -11.27 -14.92
CA ILE A 224 0.38 -12.47 -14.48
C ILE A 224 0.39 -12.48 -12.95
N ILE A 225 -0.78 -12.33 -12.33
CA ILE A 225 -0.94 -12.25 -10.89
C ILE A 225 -1.43 -13.60 -10.36
N LEU A 226 -0.60 -14.28 -9.57
CA LEU A 226 -0.93 -15.57 -8.96
C LEU A 226 -1.14 -15.43 -7.46
N ALA A 227 -1.91 -16.35 -6.87
CA ALA A 227 -2.09 -16.42 -5.43
C ALA A 227 -1.96 -17.84 -4.88
N GLU A 228 -1.59 -17.97 -3.60
CA GLU A 228 -1.74 -19.23 -2.87
C GLU A 228 -3.21 -19.42 -2.43
N PRO A 229 -3.71 -20.66 -2.32
CA PRO A 229 -5.07 -20.93 -1.86
C PRO A 229 -5.39 -20.32 -0.50
N GLY A 230 -6.55 -19.69 -0.39
CA GLY A 230 -7.09 -19.11 0.84
C GLY A 230 -6.31 -17.91 1.37
N ALA A 231 -5.39 -17.31 0.61
CA ALA A 231 -4.64 -16.13 1.01
C ALA A 231 -5.56 -14.91 1.20
N LEU A 232 -5.34 -14.14 2.27
CA LEU A 232 -6.03 -12.87 2.50
C LEU A 232 -5.38 -11.79 1.64
N ILE A 233 -6.15 -11.24 0.71
CA ILE A 233 -5.68 -10.24 -0.25
C ILE A 233 -6.74 -9.15 -0.36
N GLY A 234 -6.37 -7.90 -0.12
CA GLY A 234 -7.30 -6.78 -0.24
C GLY A 234 -6.65 -5.44 0.05
N PHE A 235 -7.30 -4.35 -0.35
CA PHE A 235 -6.80 -3.01 -0.06
C PHE A 235 -6.99 -2.66 1.41
N ALA A 236 -8.24 -2.59 1.87
CA ALA A 236 -8.54 -2.39 3.27
C ALA A 236 -8.60 -3.75 4.01
N GLY A 237 -7.78 -3.93 5.03
CA GLY A 237 -7.84 -5.15 5.82
C GLY A 237 -9.20 -5.33 6.52
N PRO A 238 -9.63 -6.58 6.84
CA PRO A 238 -10.94 -6.86 7.46
C PRO A 238 -11.24 -6.03 8.72
N ARG A 239 -10.22 -5.74 9.54
CA ARG A 239 -10.35 -4.90 10.73
C ARG A 239 -10.68 -3.44 10.38
N VAL A 240 -10.04 -2.91 9.33
CA VAL A 240 -10.27 -1.53 8.87
C VAL A 240 -11.70 -1.40 8.35
N ILE A 241 -12.18 -2.33 7.54
CA ILE A 241 -13.55 -2.33 7.02
C ILE A 241 -14.56 -2.40 8.18
N ALA A 242 -14.37 -3.35 9.11
CA ALA A 242 -15.26 -3.51 10.26
C ALA A 242 -15.32 -2.25 11.15
N GLN A 243 -14.18 -1.58 11.36
CA GLN A 243 -14.09 -0.37 12.19
C GLN A 243 -14.58 0.89 11.48
N THR A 244 -14.39 1.00 10.17
CA THR A 244 -14.73 2.20 9.40
C THR A 244 -16.19 2.21 8.94
N ILE A 245 -16.71 1.04 8.51
CA ILE A 245 -18.04 0.93 7.91
C ILE A 245 -19.02 0.18 8.81
N GLY A 246 -18.52 -0.52 9.85
CA GLY A 246 -19.36 -1.32 10.76
C GLY A 246 -19.99 -2.55 10.12
N GLN A 247 -19.55 -2.96 8.92
CA GLN A 247 -20.09 -4.10 8.20
C GLN A 247 -19.43 -5.40 8.63
N LYS A 248 -20.24 -6.46 8.79
CA LYS A 248 -19.76 -7.82 8.94
C LYS A 248 -19.41 -8.38 7.55
N LEU A 249 -18.17 -8.79 7.38
CA LEU A 249 -17.70 -9.31 6.10
C LEU A 249 -18.30 -10.69 5.81
N PRO A 250 -18.68 -10.98 4.55
CA PRO A 250 -19.10 -12.31 4.12
C PRO A 250 -18.00 -13.36 4.33
N GLU A 251 -18.40 -14.61 4.48
CA GLU A 251 -17.45 -15.72 4.52
C GLU A 251 -16.71 -15.83 3.17
N GLY A 252 -15.40 -16.06 3.21
CA GLY A 252 -14.57 -16.11 1.99
C GLY A 252 -14.18 -14.75 1.41
N PHE A 253 -14.71 -13.64 1.91
CA PHE A 253 -14.39 -12.30 1.43
C PHE A 253 -12.89 -11.99 1.51
N GLN A 254 -12.34 -11.34 0.48
CA GLN A 254 -10.91 -11.04 0.34
C GLN A 254 -9.99 -12.29 0.34
N ARG A 255 -10.50 -13.46 0.05
CA ARG A 255 -9.66 -14.65 -0.18
C ARG A 255 -9.27 -14.76 -1.65
N SER A 256 -8.20 -15.48 -1.93
CA SER A 256 -7.74 -15.70 -3.30
C SER A 256 -8.82 -16.20 -4.24
N GLU A 257 -9.71 -17.08 -3.73
CA GLU A 257 -10.86 -17.62 -4.46
C GLU A 257 -11.82 -16.51 -4.88
N PHE A 258 -12.15 -15.62 -3.94
CA PHE A 258 -12.96 -14.44 -4.20
C PHE A 258 -12.35 -13.52 -5.28
N LEU A 259 -11.04 -13.30 -5.26
CA LEU A 259 -10.36 -12.45 -6.23
C LEU A 259 -10.37 -13.04 -7.64
N VAL A 260 -10.29 -14.37 -7.78
CA VAL A 260 -10.42 -15.03 -9.09
C VAL A 260 -11.83 -14.87 -9.64
N GLU A 261 -12.86 -15.10 -8.80
CA GLU A 261 -14.27 -14.94 -9.19
C GLU A 261 -14.58 -13.51 -9.67
N HIS A 262 -13.93 -12.51 -9.06
CA HIS A 262 -14.09 -11.10 -9.43
C HIS A 262 -13.10 -10.62 -10.52
N GLY A 263 -12.30 -11.52 -11.10
CA GLY A 263 -11.39 -11.21 -12.20
C GLY A 263 -10.22 -10.29 -11.83
N ILE A 264 -9.83 -10.25 -10.54
CA ILE A 264 -8.77 -9.36 -10.02
C ILE A 264 -7.40 -10.02 -10.14
N ILE A 265 -7.33 -11.35 -10.08
CA ILE A 265 -6.10 -12.14 -10.27
C ILE A 265 -6.30 -13.25 -11.30
N ASP A 266 -5.21 -13.71 -11.90
CA ASP A 266 -5.24 -14.67 -13.01
C ASP A 266 -5.41 -16.12 -12.56
N GLY A 267 -4.96 -16.47 -11.34
CA GLY A 267 -5.10 -17.84 -10.89
C GLY A 267 -4.56 -18.14 -9.51
N ILE A 268 -5.02 -19.30 -9.00
CA ILE A 268 -4.60 -19.85 -7.72
C ILE A 268 -3.70 -21.05 -7.98
N VAL A 269 -2.49 -21.03 -7.40
CA VAL A 269 -1.52 -22.12 -7.59
C VAL A 269 -1.15 -22.72 -6.23
N LYS A 270 -1.33 -24.04 -6.12
CA LYS A 270 -0.91 -24.77 -4.93
C LYS A 270 0.61 -24.69 -4.75
N ARG A 271 1.03 -24.61 -3.50
CA ARG A 271 2.44 -24.41 -3.13
C ARG A 271 3.41 -25.41 -3.78
N ASN A 272 3.01 -26.67 -3.90
CA ASN A 272 3.83 -27.70 -4.51
C ASN A 272 3.98 -27.54 -6.04
N ASP A 273 3.03 -26.86 -6.69
CA ASP A 273 3.04 -26.65 -8.14
C ASP A 273 3.71 -25.33 -8.55
N LEU A 274 3.96 -24.41 -7.59
CA LEU A 274 4.46 -23.07 -7.86
C LEU A 274 5.76 -23.07 -8.70
N ARG A 275 6.75 -23.88 -8.31
CA ARG A 275 8.02 -23.93 -9.04
C ARG A 275 7.81 -24.32 -10.51
N ARG A 276 7.02 -25.38 -10.79
CA ARG A 276 6.72 -25.86 -12.14
C ARG A 276 5.95 -24.80 -12.93
N THR A 277 4.94 -24.17 -12.32
CA THR A 277 4.14 -23.12 -12.94
C THR A 277 4.99 -21.90 -13.30
N LEU A 278 5.81 -21.42 -12.37
CA LEU A 278 6.67 -20.26 -12.59
C LEU A 278 7.73 -20.54 -13.66
N SER A 279 8.37 -21.72 -13.65
CA SER A 279 9.31 -22.12 -14.71
C SER A 279 8.63 -22.15 -16.07
N GLY A 280 7.43 -22.72 -16.17
CA GLY A 280 6.67 -22.74 -17.43
C GLY A 280 6.33 -21.34 -17.94
N LEU A 281 5.83 -20.48 -17.06
CA LEU A 281 5.49 -19.09 -17.41
C LEU A 281 6.72 -18.29 -17.87
N VAL A 282 7.84 -18.42 -17.17
CA VAL A 282 9.08 -17.73 -17.57
C VAL A 282 9.52 -18.18 -18.96
N LYS A 283 9.55 -19.49 -19.22
CA LYS A 283 9.94 -20.04 -20.53
C LYS A 283 9.02 -19.59 -21.67
N LEU A 284 7.72 -19.49 -21.44
CA LEU A 284 6.76 -18.99 -22.42
C LEU A 284 6.98 -17.53 -22.81
N HIS A 285 7.65 -16.75 -21.97
CA HIS A 285 7.95 -15.33 -22.18
C HIS A 285 9.42 -15.07 -22.53
N GLU A 286 10.24 -16.10 -22.73
CA GLU A 286 11.59 -15.93 -23.24
C GLU A 286 11.54 -15.35 -24.66
N ARG A 287 12.19 -14.22 -24.86
CA ARG A 287 12.27 -13.58 -26.18
C ARG A 287 13.14 -14.40 -27.10
N ASN A 288 12.56 -15.01 -28.13
CA ASN A 288 13.33 -15.55 -29.25
C ASN A 288 14.09 -14.40 -29.90
N ALA A 289 15.38 -14.57 -30.13
CA ALA A 289 16.32 -13.55 -30.61
C ALA A 289 15.95 -12.88 -31.95
N SER A 290 14.93 -13.35 -32.68
CA SER A 290 14.52 -12.87 -34.01
C SER A 290 13.63 -11.61 -34.01
N TYR A 291 13.09 -11.17 -32.85
CA TYR A 291 12.21 -9.98 -32.79
C TYR A 291 12.92 -8.67 -32.43
N SER A 292 14.24 -8.65 -32.26
CA SER A 292 14.99 -7.52 -31.67
C SER A 292 15.36 -6.38 -32.65
N GLN A 293 14.90 -6.38 -33.90
CA GLN A 293 15.35 -5.38 -34.89
C GLN A 293 14.50 -4.12 -35.04
N PHE A 294 13.40 -3.93 -34.28
CA PHE A 294 12.43 -2.87 -34.62
C PHE A 294 12.34 -1.68 -33.64
N ASN A 295 13.23 -1.43 -32.69
CA ASN A 295 13.11 -0.22 -31.88
C ASN A 295 14.46 0.41 -31.51
N LYS A 296 14.98 1.29 -32.37
CA LYS A 296 15.94 2.33 -32.01
C LYS A 296 15.40 3.69 -32.43
N ILE A 297 14.80 4.42 -31.51
CA ILE A 297 14.64 5.87 -31.64
C ILE A 297 15.01 6.47 -30.26
N CYS A 298 16.08 7.28 -30.25
CA CYS A 298 16.59 7.99 -29.09
C CYS A 298 15.95 9.39 -29.00
N PHE A 299 15.53 9.78 -27.81
CA PHE A 299 15.26 11.19 -27.49
C PHE A 299 16.28 11.69 -26.46
N GLN A 300 16.91 12.83 -26.77
CA GLN A 300 17.72 13.61 -25.84
C GLN A 300 16.83 14.70 -25.22
N GLY A 301 16.86 14.85 -23.92
CA GLY A 301 16.11 15.88 -23.18
C GLY A 301 17.05 16.82 -22.42
N GLU A 302 16.84 18.13 -22.54
CA GLU A 302 17.59 19.18 -21.88
C GLU A 302 17.17 19.38 -20.41
N GLN A 303 18.16 19.73 -19.56
CA GLN A 303 17.96 20.05 -18.13
C GLN A 303 17.42 21.47 -17.95
N LYS A 304 16.41 21.65 -17.10
CA LYS A 304 15.89 22.97 -16.68
C LYS A 304 16.41 23.40 -15.32
N GLN A 305 16.67 24.72 -15.24
CA GLN A 305 17.18 25.43 -14.07
C GLN A 305 16.14 25.56 -12.94
N LYS A 306 16.61 25.53 -11.70
CA LYS A 306 15.82 25.80 -10.48
C LYS A 306 15.47 27.29 -10.34
N ILE A 307 14.23 27.57 -10.02
CA ILE A 307 13.75 28.92 -9.63
C ILE A 307 13.66 28.97 -8.10
N GLU A 308 14.34 29.93 -7.50
CA GLU A 308 14.26 30.20 -6.06
C GLU A 308 13.07 31.11 -5.73
N THR A 309 12.20 30.65 -4.84
CA THR A 309 11.06 31.40 -4.32
C THR A 309 11.43 32.16 -3.04
N LYS A 310 11.21 33.46 -3.00
CA LYS A 310 11.42 34.34 -1.83
C LYS A 310 10.30 34.13 -0.80
N LYS A 311 10.66 33.68 0.41
CA LYS A 311 9.74 33.56 1.57
C LYS A 311 9.35 34.95 2.10
N ARG A 312 8.06 35.29 2.12
CA ARG A 312 7.48 36.38 2.90
C ARG A 312 7.13 35.85 4.31
N ARG A 313 7.85 36.37 5.32
CA ARG A 313 7.57 36.10 6.74
C ARG A 313 6.52 37.09 7.25
N THR A 314 5.33 36.60 7.57
CA THR A 314 4.41 37.21 8.55
C THR A 314 4.33 36.30 9.76
N ARG A 315 4.60 36.84 10.98
CA ARG A 315 4.40 36.13 12.24
C ARG A 315 2.89 35.89 12.41
N LYS A 316 2.42 34.69 12.10
CA LYS A 316 1.11 34.18 12.52
C LYS A 316 1.29 33.30 13.76
N LYS A 317 0.27 33.29 14.65
CA LYS A 317 0.18 32.36 15.78
C LYS A 317 0.36 30.93 15.21
N GLU A 318 1.31 30.17 15.75
CA GLU A 318 1.49 28.77 15.36
C GLU A 318 0.23 27.97 15.75
N MET A 319 -0.44 27.40 14.75
CA MET A 319 -1.58 26.52 14.95
C MET A 319 -1.09 25.10 15.24
N THR A 320 -1.79 24.41 16.13
CA THR A 320 -1.52 23.00 16.41
C THR A 320 -1.91 22.11 15.23
N ALA A 321 -1.33 20.92 15.14
CA ALA A 321 -1.70 19.92 14.13
C ALA A 321 -3.19 19.61 14.12
N TRP A 322 -3.82 19.50 15.30
CA TRP A 322 -5.25 19.25 15.42
C TRP A 322 -6.10 20.40 14.87
N GLU A 323 -5.76 21.64 15.17
CA GLU A 323 -6.44 22.82 14.59
C GLU A 323 -6.37 22.81 13.05
N ARG A 324 -5.25 22.37 12.45
CA ARG A 324 -5.13 22.19 10.99
C ARG A 324 -6.05 21.09 10.47
N VAL A 325 -6.14 19.96 11.17
CA VAL A 325 -7.07 18.87 10.81
C VAL A 325 -8.51 19.35 10.87
N GLU A 326 -8.91 20.11 11.90
CA GLU A 326 -10.25 20.67 12.02
C GLU A 326 -10.56 21.66 10.87
N ILE A 327 -9.61 22.52 10.50
CA ILE A 327 -9.74 23.41 9.35
C ILE A 327 -9.84 22.63 8.05
N ALA A 328 -9.00 21.61 7.83
CA ALA A 328 -9.04 20.78 6.63
C ALA A 328 -10.40 20.06 6.47
N ARG A 329 -11.13 19.84 7.55
CA ARG A 329 -12.45 19.18 7.59
C ARG A 329 -13.64 20.14 7.63
N ASP A 330 -13.42 21.42 7.78
CA ASP A 330 -14.51 22.40 7.87
C ASP A 330 -15.33 22.38 6.58
N SER A 331 -16.64 22.11 6.70
CA SER A 331 -17.58 22.05 5.58
C SER A 331 -17.80 23.40 4.86
N LYS A 332 -17.40 24.50 5.49
CA LYS A 332 -17.45 25.86 4.91
C LYS A 332 -16.25 26.15 4.01
N ARG A 333 -15.24 25.32 4.04
CA ARG A 333 -14.05 25.47 3.20
C ARG A 333 -14.39 25.32 1.71
N PRO A 334 -13.68 26.03 0.80
CA PRO A 334 -13.82 25.80 -0.63
C PRO A 334 -13.53 24.34 -1.00
N THR A 335 -14.36 23.77 -1.84
CA THR A 335 -14.23 22.42 -2.41
C THR A 335 -13.59 22.47 -3.79
N SER A 336 -13.28 21.33 -4.39
CA SER A 336 -12.70 21.27 -5.74
C SER A 336 -13.52 22.04 -6.78
N LEU A 337 -14.87 21.93 -6.74
CA LEU A 337 -15.73 22.70 -7.66
C LEU A 337 -15.66 24.21 -7.43
N ASP A 338 -15.42 24.67 -6.20
CA ASP A 338 -15.24 26.10 -5.93
C ASP A 338 -13.94 26.64 -6.52
N TYR A 339 -12.85 25.87 -6.38
CA TYR A 339 -11.58 26.19 -7.01
C TYR A 339 -11.71 26.19 -8.53
N ILE A 340 -12.32 25.16 -9.10
CA ILE A 340 -12.54 25.05 -10.55
C ILE A 340 -13.34 26.25 -11.06
N GLY A 341 -14.46 26.60 -10.42
CA GLY A 341 -15.31 27.69 -10.85
C GLY A 341 -14.71 29.10 -10.70
N LYS A 342 -13.59 29.25 -9.95
CA LYS A 342 -12.91 30.53 -9.73
C LYS A 342 -11.60 30.67 -10.47
N ILE A 343 -10.91 29.56 -10.76
CA ILE A 343 -9.61 29.55 -11.40
C ILE A 343 -9.74 29.46 -12.93
N PHE A 344 -10.69 28.68 -13.43
CA PHE A 344 -10.79 28.40 -14.86
C PHE A 344 -11.90 29.21 -15.53
N ASP A 345 -11.63 29.66 -16.76
CA ASP A 345 -12.58 30.44 -17.56
C ASP A 345 -13.84 29.63 -17.87
N THR A 346 -13.67 28.34 -18.13
CA THR A 346 -14.76 27.38 -18.42
C THR A 346 -14.40 26.01 -17.87
N PHE A 347 -15.41 25.21 -17.54
CA PHE A 347 -15.25 23.80 -17.16
C PHE A 347 -16.38 22.96 -17.73
N MET A 348 -16.01 21.89 -18.42
CA MET A 348 -16.93 20.89 -18.93
C MET A 348 -16.64 19.55 -18.25
N GLU A 349 -17.52 19.14 -17.33
CA GLU A 349 -17.39 17.87 -16.63
C GLU A 349 -17.62 16.68 -17.59
N LEU A 350 -16.79 15.64 -17.44
CA LEU A 350 -16.88 14.39 -18.17
C LEU A 350 -17.09 13.24 -17.18
N HIS A 351 -18.12 12.42 -17.44
CA HIS A 351 -18.59 11.40 -16.51
C HIS A 351 -18.16 9.99 -16.89
N GLY A 352 -18.12 9.11 -15.88
CA GLY A 352 -18.02 7.66 -16.01
C GLY A 352 -16.62 7.11 -16.31
N ASP A 353 -16.39 5.91 -15.82
CA ASP A 353 -15.14 5.15 -16.05
C ASP A 353 -15.16 4.34 -17.37
N ARG A 354 -16.31 4.29 -18.07
CA ARG A 354 -16.59 3.50 -19.27
C ARG A 354 -16.49 1.98 -19.07
N ALA A 355 -16.49 1.53 -17.82
CA ALA A 355 -16.46 0.11 -17.46
C ALA A 355 -17.65 -0.29 -16.60
N PHE A 356 -18.02 0.53 -15.61
CA PHE A 356 -19.08 0.21 -14.66
C PHE A 356 -20.06 1.36 -14.43
N ARG A 357 -19.60 2.51 -13.89
CA ARG A 357 -20.47 3.67 -13.60
C ARG A 357 -19.67 4.96 -13.40
N ASP A 358 -20.36 6.04 -13.07
CA ASP A 358 -19.73 7.27 -12.59
C ASP A 358 -19.52 7.24 -11.08
N ASP A 359 -18.57 8.05 -10.60
CA ASP A 359 -18.29 8.26 -9.17
C ASP A 359 -18.48 9.73 -8.82
N GLY A 360 -19.43 10.00 -7.93
CA GLY A 360 -19.72 11.36 -7.49
C GLY A 360 -18.63 12.01 -6.64
N ALA A 361 -17.73 11.21 -6.03
CA ALA A 361 -16.60 11.73 -5.27
C ALA A 361 -15.44 12.20 -6.17
N MET A 362 -15.34 11.67 -7.39
CA MET A 362 -14.31 12.07 -8.35
C MET A 362 -14.95 12.90 -9.46
N ILE A 363 -14.62 14.16 -9.54
CA ILE A 363 -14.99 15.03 -10.67
C ILE A 363 -13.80 15.17 -11.63
N GLY A 364 -14.09 15.47 -12.87
CA GLY A 364 -13.03 15.75 -13.84
C GLY A 364 -13.58 16.11 -15.21
N GLY A 365 -12.79 16.85 -15.97
CA GLY A 365 -13.22 17.34 -17.26
C GLY A 365 -12.20 18.22 -17.95
N LEU A 366 -12.69 18.95 -18.94
CA LEU A 366 -11.91 19.91 -19.73
C LEU A 366 -12.16 21.31 -19.22
N ALA A 367 -11.11 22.10 -19.13
CA ALA A 367 -11.19 23.50 -18.69
C ALA A 367 -10.31 24.40 -19.57
N LEU A 368 -10.54 25.68 -19.50
CA LEU A 368 -9.63 26.71 -20.04
C LEU A 368 -9.00 27.47 -18.87
N LEU A 369 -7.69 27.62 -18.90
CA LEU A 369 -6.91 28.47 -17.99
C LEU A 369 -6.24 29.55 -18.84
N ASP A 370 -6.65 30.79 -18.69
CA ASP A 370 -6.22 31.92 -19.54
C ASP A 370 -6.26 31.58 -21.05
N GLY A 371 -7.37 30.97 -21.46
CA GLY A 371 -7.59 30.53 -22.85
C GLY A 371 -6.82 29.28 -23.27
N GLN A 372 -6.00 28.67 -22.42
CA GLN A 372 -5.28 27.43 -22.71
C GLN A 372 -6.06 26.20 -22.23
N PRO A 373 -6.22 25.16 -23.07
CA PRO A 373 -6.95 23.98 -22.69
C PRO A 373 -6.16 23.11 -21.71
N VAL A 374 -6.76 22.78 -20.58
CA VAL A 374 -6.22 21.90 -19.54
C VAL A 374 -7.24 20.79 -19.18
N THR A 375 -6.74 19.72 -18.59
CA THR A 375 -7.59 18.68 -17.99
C THR A 375 -7.55 18.88 -16.48
N VAL A 376 -8.74 18.98 -15.86
CA VAL A 376 -8.87 19.17 -14.42
C VAL A 376 -9.54 17.96 -13.80
N ILE A 377 -8.99 17.47 -12.68
CA ILE A 377 -9.52 16.34 -11.90
C ILE A 377 -9.55 16.78 -10.44
N GLY A 378 -10.59 16.39 -9.71
CA GLY A 378 -10.67 16.75 -8.30
C GLY A 378 -11.47 15.76 -7.48
N VAL A 379 -11.09 15.59 -6.22
CA VAL A 379 -11.97 14.92 -5.26
C VAL A 379 -12.93 15.95 -4.69
N GLN A 380 -14.21 15.65 -4.76
CA GLN A 380 -15.31 16.52 -4.34
C GLN A 380 -15.93 16.01 -3.05
N LYS A 381 -15.91 16.84 -2.01
CA LYS A 381 -16.71 16.66 -0.79
C LYS A 381 -18.03 17.41 -0.88
N GLY A 382 -19.04 16.92 -0.17
CA GLY A 382 -20.32 17.60 -0.05
C GLY A 382 -20.31 18.73 0.98
N ARG A 383 -21.27 19.66 0.87
CA ARG A 383 -21.45 20.78 1.81
C ARG A 383 -22.47 20.52 2.92
N ASN A 384 -23.28 19.51 2.75
CA ASN A 384 -24.29 19.06 3.70
C ASN A 384 -24.41 17.55 3.67
N THR A 385 -25.17 16.96 4.60
CA THR A 385 -25.29 15.51 4.74
C THR A 385 -25.75 14.82 3.46
N LYS A 386 -26.75 15.36 2.75
CA LYS A 386 -27.29 14.78 1.52
C LYS A 386 -26.24 14.80 0.41
N ASP A 387 -25.55 15.92 0.24
CA ASP A 387 -24.49 16.08 -0.75
C ASP A 387 -23.27 15.19 -0.42
N ASN A 388 -22.89 15.09 0.87
CA ASN A 388 -21.86 14.18 1.31
C ASN A 388 -22.16 12.71 0.99
N ILE A 389 -23.41 12.28 1.14
CA ILE A 389 -23.83 10.91 0.75
C ILE A 389 -23.64 10.74 -0.76
N THR A 390 -24.09 11.69 -1.58
CA THR A 390 -23.94 11.66 -3.05
C THR A 390 -22.46 11.64 -3.47
N ARG A 391 -21.61 12.35 -2.74
CA ARG A 391 -20.16 12.45 -2.96
C ARG A 391 -19.37 11.39 -2.21
N ASN A 392 -20.04 10.37 -1.66
CA ASN A 392 -19.41 9.32 -0.85
C ASN A 392 -18.41 9.88 0.18
N PHE A 393 -18.76 11.00 0.83
CA PHE A 393 -17.92 11.73 1.81
C PHE A 393 -16.52 12.11 1.28
N GLY A 394 -16.35 12.27 -0.02
CA GLY A 394 -15.07 12.52 -0.66
C GLY A 394 -14.15 11.30 -0.70
N MET A 395 -14.70 10.10 -0.60
CA MET A 395 -13.95 8.84 -0.71
C MET A 395 -14.21 8.19 -2.07
N PRO A 396 -13.31 8.32 -3.06
CA PRO A 396 -13.52 7.73 -4.37
C PRO A 396 -13.57 6.20 -4.34
N SER A 397 -14.50 5.65 -5.12
CA SER A 397 -14.60 4.22 -5.45
C SER A 397 -13.63 3.85 -6.60
N PRO A 398 -13.45 2.57 -6.95
CA PRO A 398 -12.58 2.16 -8.05
C PRO A 398 -12.89 2.86 -9.37
N GLU A 399 -14.17 3.06 -9.69
CA GLU A 399 -14.62 3.76 -10.89
C GLU A 399 -14.21 5.24 -10.91
N GLY A 400 -14.07 5.90 -9.76
CA GLY A 400 -13.54 7.25 -9.66
C GLY A 400 -12.08 7.32 -10.11
N TYR A 401 -11.25 6.41 -9.62
CA TYR A 401 -9.84 6.32 -10.03
C TYR A 401 -9.69 5.94 -11.50
N ARG A 402 -10.50 5.00 -12.02
CA ARG A 402 -10.51 4.66 -13.45
C ARG A 402 -10.98 5.83 -14.31
N LYS A 403 -11.97 6.61 -13.88
CA LYS A 403 -12.37 7.86 -14.55
C LYS A 403 -11.22 8.86 -14.60
N ALA A 404 -10.55 9.07 -13.47
CA ALA A 404 -9.39 9.97 -13.41
C ALA A 404 -8.31 9.54 -14.40
N LEU A 405 -7.92 8.26 -14.40
CA LEU A 405 -6.93 7.72 -15.33
C LEU A 405 -7.34 7.89 -16.79
N ARG A 406 -8.60 7.62 -17.12
CA ARG A 406 -9.13 7.80 -18.46
C ARG A 406 -8.97 9.25 -18.93
N LEU A 407 -9.24 10.23 -18.07
CA LEU A 407 -9.07 11.64 -18.39
C LEU A 407 -7.61 12.04 -18.51
N MET A 408 -6.72 11.49 -17.68
CA MET A 408 -5.28 11.69 -17.77
C MET A 408 -4.72 11.15 -19.09
N LYS A 409 -5.13 9.95 -19.51
CA LYS A 409 -4.73 9.38 -20.82
C LYS A 409 -5.29 10.17 -22.00
N GLN A 410 -6.48 10.74 -21.86
CA GLN A 410 -7.02 11.66 -22.87
C GLN A 410 -6.23 12.98 -22.90
N ALA A 411 -5.81 13.50 -21.74
CA ALA A 411 -4.96 14.69 -21.67
C ALA A 411 -3.61 14.44 -22.36
N GLU A 412 -2.96 13.31 -22.08
CA GLU A 412 -1.71 12.89 -22.72
C GLU A 412 -1.87 12.81 -24.25
N LYS A 413 -2.94 12.16 -24.75
CA LYS A 413 -3.22 12.03 -26.19
C LYS A 413 -3.33 13.39 -26.89
N PHE A 414 -3.88 14.40 -26.23
CA PHE A 414 -4.12 15.73 -26.79
C PHE A 414 -3.13 16.78 -26.28
N ASN A 415 -2.06 16.34 -25.63
CA ASN A 415 -0.98 17.19 -25.09
C ASN A 415 -1.47 18.34 -24.21
N ARG A 416 -2.44 18.05 -23.30
CA ARG A 416 -2.97 19.02 -22.33
C ARG A 416 -2.34 18.82 -20.97
N PRO A 417 -1.92 19.89 -20.28
CA PRO A 417 -1.55 19.80 -18.86
C PRO A 417 -2.70 19.28 -17.99
N ILE A 418 -2.35 18.64 -16.88
CA ILE A 418 -3.29 18.07 -15.91
C ILE A 418 -3.14 18.81 -14.59
N ILE A 419 -4.26 19.22 -14.01
CA ILE A 419 -4.33 19.84 -12.68
C ILE A 419 -5.26 19.02 -11.79
N ASN A 420 -4.71 18.50 -10.68
CA ASN A 420 -5.45 17.67 -9.74
C ASN A 420 -5.70 18.42 -8.43
N PHE A 421 -6.95 18.44 -7.96
CA PHE A 421 -7.32 18.95 -6.63
C PHE A 421 -7.61 17.78 -5.69
N ILE A 422 -6.88 17.70 -4.58
CA ILE A 422 -6.92 16.57 -3.63
C ILE A 422 -7.59 17.04 -2.34
N ASP A 423 -8.76 16.46 -2.04
CA ASP A 423 -9.47 16.63 -0.78
C ASP A 423 -10.23 15.36 -0.41
N THR A 424 -9.54 14.37 0.12
CA THR A 424 -10.09 13.07 0.47
C THR A 424 -9.57 12.58 1.82
N PRO A 425 -10.43 12.02 2.68
CA PRO A 425 -9.97 11.28 3.86
C PRO A 425 -9.31 9.94 3.50
N GLY A 426 -9.46 9.47 2.25
CA GLY A 426 -8.91 8.23 1.71
C GLY A 426 -9.80 7.65 0.62
N ALA A 427 -9.38 6.54 0.04
CA ALA A 427 -10.19 5.77 -0.89
C ALA A 427 -11.33 5.06 -0.15
N PHE A 428 -12.48 4.87 -0.81
CA PHE A 428 -13.59 4.12 -0.23
C PHE A 428 -13.15 2.67 0.07
N CYS A 429 -13.41 2.21 1.29
CA CYS A 429 -12.94 0.92 1.80
C CYS A 429 -14.08 -0.08 2.07
N GLY A 430 -15.21 0.05 1.34
CA GLY A 430 -16.37 -0.85 1.48
C GLY A 430 -16.22 -2.16 0.71
N ILE A 431 -17.10 -3.11 1.01
CA ILE A 431 -17.18 -4.42 0.33
C ILE A 431 -17.23 -4.23 -1.18
N GLU A 432 -18.14 -3.37 -1.66
CA GLU A 432 -18.32 -3.08 -3.07
C GLU A 432 -17.07 -2.51 -3.77
N ALA A 433 -16.23 -1.77 -3.04
CA ALA A 433 -14.98 -1.25 -3.60
C ALA A 433 -13.93 -2.36 -3.76
N GLU A 434 -13.85 -3.27 -2.78
CA GLU A 434 -12.96 -4.43 -2.87
C GLU A 434 -13.40 -5.38 -4.00
N GLU A 435 -14.70 -5.62 -4.15
CA GLU A 435 -15.29 -6.42 -5.24
C GLU A 435 -14.93 -5.88 -6.63
N ARG A 436 -14.80 -4.56 -6.75
CA ARG A 436 -14.47 -3.88 -8.00
C ARG A 436 -13.00 -3.48 -8.14
N GLY A 437 -12.12 -4.00 -7.28
CA GLY A 437 -10.68 -3.87 -7.42
C GLY A 437 -10.12 -2.51 -6.99
N GLN A 438 -10.48 -2.01 -5.79
CA GLN A 438 -9.98 -0.73 -5.28
C GLN A 438 -8.45 -0.64 -5.27
N GLY A 439 -7.78 -1.70 -4.82
CA GLY A 439 -6.31 -1.74 -4.78
C GLY A 439 -5.68 -1.68 -6.17
N GLU A 440 -6.27 -2.39 -7.14
CA GLU A 440 -5.81 -2.35 -8.55
C GLU A 440 -5.98 -0.97 -9.15
N ALA A 441 -7.15 -0.34 -8.97
CA ALA A 441 -7.42 0.97 -9.53
C ALA A 441 -6.44 2.04 -9.03
N ILE A 442 -6.09 2.01 -7.73
CA ILE A 442 -5.07 2.88 -7.13
C ILE A 442 -3.70 2.56 -7.71
N ALA A 443 -3.29 1.29 -7.70
CA ALA A 443 -1.98 0.86 -8.18
C ALA A 443 -1.77 1.22 -9.67
N ARG A 444 -2.79 1.02 -10.49
CA ARG A 444 -2.78 1.38 -11.91
C ARG A 444 -2.58 2.88 -12.11
N ASN A 445 -3.30 3.72 -11.34
CA ASN A 445 -3.11 5.16 -11.40
C ASN A 445 -1.67 5.56 -11.06
N LEU A 446 -1.08 5.02 -9.99
CA LEU A 446 0.30 5.30 -9.60
C LEU A 446 1.29 4.97 -10.73
N MET A 447 1.11 3.80 -11.33
CA MET A 447 1.96 3.33 -12.42
C MET A 447 1.81 4.21 -13.68
N GLU A 448 0.58 4.48 -14.10
CA GLU A 448 0.32 5.24 -15.33
C GLU A 448 0.67 6.74 -15.18
N MET A 449 0.39 7.34 -14.00
CA MET A 449 0.77 8.73 -13.74
C MET A 449 2.28 8.95 -13.75
N SER A 450 3.07 7.97 -13.29
CA SER A 450 4.54 8.05 -13.33
C SER A 450 5.12 8.12 -14.75
N ASP A 451 4.31 7.82 -15.76
CA ASP A 451 4.70 7.73 -17.16
C ASP A 451 4.06 8.76 -18.08
N LEU A 452 3.17 9.59 -17.58
CA LEU A 452 2.52 10.64 -18.37
C LEU A 452 3.54 11.60 -18.99
N LYS A 453 3.33 11.95 -20.25
CA LYS A 453 4.22 12.81 -21.05
C LYS A 453 3.80 14.28 -21.05
N VAL A 454 2.75 14.62 -20.30
CA VAL A 454 2.26 15.98 -20.12
C VAL A 454 2.51 16.46 -18.70
N PRO A 455 2.64 17.77 -18.46
CA PRO A 455 2.79 18.29 -17.11
C PRO A 455 1.61 17.93 -16.22
N VAL A 456 1.90 17.51 -14.99
CA VAL A 456 0.91 17.18 -13.96
C VAL A 456 1.21 17.98 -12.71
N LEU A 457 0.26 18.84 -12.31
CA LEU A 457 0.28 19.58 -11.05
C LEU A 457 -0.77 19.00 -10.12
N SER A 458 -0.39 18.54 -8.94
CA SER A 458 -1.31 18.02 -7.92
C SER A 458 -1.35 18.96 -6.72
N ILE A 459 -2.54 19.40 -6.31
CA ILE A 459 -2.74 20.40 -5.26
C ILE A 459 -3.57 19.81 -4.12
N VAL A 460 -2.98 19.69 -2.94
CA VAL A 460 -3.71 19.24 -1.74
C VAL A 460 -4.42 20.46 -1.14
N ILE A 461 -5.72 20.52 -1.32
CA ILE A 461 -6.56 21.64 -0.89
C ILE A 461 -7.23 21.42 0.48
N GLY A 462 -7.21 20.20 1.01
CA GLY A 462 -7.81 19.82 2.28
C GLY A 462 -7.14 18.59 2.88
N GLU A 463 -7.88 17.50 3.01
CA GLU A 463 -7.32 16.24 3.46
C GLU A 463 -6.66 15.48 2.29
N GLY A 464 -5.42 15.04 2.46
CA GLY A 464 -4.71 14.11 1.60
C GLY A 464 -4.58 12.76 2.30
N GLY A 465 -5.61 11.92 2.20
CA GLY A 465 -5.66 10.64 2.91
C GLY A 465 -5.03 9.50 2.14
N SER A 466 -3.88 8.98 2.63
CA SER A 466 -3.29 7.69 2.26
C SER A 466 -3.09 7.47 0.74
N GLY A 467 -3.15 6.21 0.32
CA GLY A 467 -3.08 5.80 -1.09
C GLY A 467 -4.20 6.37 -1.96
N GLY A 468 -5.36 6.70 -1.35
CA GLY A 468 -6.46 7.34 -2.07
C GLY A 468 -6.14 8.73 -2.60
N ALA A 469 -5.45 9.54 -1.80
CA ALA A 469 -4.92 10.83 -2.23
C ALA A 469 -3.76 10.65 -3.23
N LEU A 470 -2.86 9.70 -2.96
CA LEU A 470 -1.70 9.45 -3.79
C LEU A 470 -2.07 9.01 -5.21
N ALA A 471 -3.18 8.27 -5.36
CA ALA A 471 -3.66 7.76 -6.65
C ALA A 471 -3.99 8.85 -7.70
N ILE A 472 -4.09 10.12 -7.27
CA ILE A 472 -4.14 11.29 -8.16
C ILE A 472 -3.10 12.34 -7.76
N GLY A 473 -2.19 11.98 -6.82
CA GLY A 473 -1.20 12.88 -6.25
C GLY A 473 0.18 12.83 -6.91
N VAL A 474 0.46 11.81 -7.72
CA VAL A 474 1.73 11.69 -8.44
C VAL A 474 1.78 12.74 -9.55
N GLY A 475 2.76 13.63 -9.50
CA GLY A 475 2.87 14.73 -10.46
C GLY A 475 4.29 15.26 -10.56
N ASN A 476 4.51 16.12 -11.55
CA ASN A 476 5.78 16.84 -11.69
C ASN A 476 5.99 17.82 -10.55
N GLU A 477 4.87 18.43 -10.07
CA GLU A 477 4.83 19.27 -8.89
C GLU A 477 3.65 18.88 -7.99
N VAL A 478 3.87 18.97 -6.68
CA VAL A 478 2.83 18.77 -5.66
C VAL A 478 2.82 19.96 -4.73
N TRP A 479 1.69 20.65 -4.70
CA TRP A 479 1.47 21.80 -3.84
C TRP A 479 0.50 21.45 -2.70
N MET A 480 0.59 22.19 -1.60
CA MET A 480 -0.33 22.07 -0.48
C MET A 480 -0.74 23.45 0.03
N LEU A 481 -2.02 23.60 0.35
CA LEU A 481 -2.46 24.80 1.09
C LEU A 481 -1.93 24.78 2.52
N GLU A 482 -1.80 25.97 3.13
CA GLU A 482 -1.24 26.17 4.48
C GLU A 482 -1.87 25.26 5.54
N ASN A 483 -3.18 25.03 5.47
CA ASN A 483 -3.94 24.24 6.43
C ASN A 483 -4.41 22.89 5.87
N ALA A 484 -3.86 22.46 4.75
CA ALA A 484 -4.08 21.12 4.24
C ALA A 484 -3.24 20.08 5.02
N THR A 485 -3.69 18.84 5.01
CA THR A 485 -2.99 17.72 5.64
C THR A 485 -2.73 16.62 4.62
N TYR A 486 -1.56 15.99 4.69
CA TYR A 486 -1.28 14.82 3.86
C TYR A 486 -0.68 13.71 4.72
N SER A 487 -1.38 12.60 4.85
CA SER A 487 -1.05 11.59 5.85
C SER A 487 -1.33 10.16 5.37
N ILE A 488 -0.59 9.20 5.94
CA ILE A 488 -0.78 7.77 5.67
C ILE A 488 -2.11 7.23 6.24
N LEU A 489 -2.63 7.84 7.32
CA LEU A 489 -3.89 7.51 7.98
C LEU A 489 -4.50 8.78 8.59
N SER A 490 -5.81 8.76 8.88
CA SER A 490 -6.40 9.78 9.73
C SER A 490 -5.87 9.66 11.17
N PRO A 491 -5.88 10.74 11.97
CA PRO A 491 -5.50 10.67 13.39
C PRO A 491 -6.29 9.62 14.18
N GLU A 492 -7.57 9.45 13.87
CA GLU A 492 -8.44 8.44 14.47
C GLU A 492 -8.00 7.02 14.09
N GLY A 493 -7.69 6.81 12.81
CA GLY A 493 -7.16 5.53 12.31
C GLY A 493 -5.81 5.18 12.95
N PHE A 494 -4.93 6.16 13.06
CA PHE A 494 -3.65 6.00 13.73
C PHE A 494 -3.82 5.62 15.21
N ALA A 495 -4.62 6.37 15.95
CA ALA A 495 -4.87 6.11 17.38
C ALA A 495 -5.54 4.74 17.59
N SER A 496 -6.49 4.37 16.72
CA SER A 496 -7.17 3.06 16.80
C SER A 496 -6.23 1.89 16.55
N ILE A 497 -5.36 1.99 15.55
CA ILE A 497 -4.49 0.88 15.14
C ILE A 497 -3.28 0.73 16.06
N LEU A 498 -2.58 1.83 16.37
CA LEU A 498 -1.33 1.80 17.14
C LEU A 498 -1.56 1.87 18.65
N TRP A 499 -2.51 2.67 19.09
CA TRP A 499 -2.79 2.87 20.53
C TRP A 499 -4.01 2.11 21.01
N LYS A 500 -4.77 1.47 20.10
CA LYS A 500 -6.01 0.73 20.40
C LYS A 500 -7.10 1.58 21.07
N ASP A 501 -7.04 2.89 20.88
CA ASP A 501 -7.96 3.86 21.46
C ASP A 501 -8.21 5.03 20.49
N SER A 502 -9.32 4.97 19.75
CA SER A 502 -9.71 6.02 18.78
C SER A 502 -10.03 7.38 19.42
N LYS A 503 -10.30 7.42 20.74
CA LYS A 503 -10.58 8.67 21.47
C LYS A 503 -9.35 9.57 21.59
N LYS A 504 -8.17 9.01 21.42
CA LYS A 504 -6.89 9.73 21.45
C LYS A 504 -6.49 10.37 20.12
N ALA A 505 -7.44 10.57 19.22
CA ALA A 505 -7.17 11.17 17.89
C ALA A 505 -6.49 12.54 17.98
N LYS A 506 -6.87 13.37 18.95
CA LYS A 506 -6.25 14.69 19.16
C LYS A 506 -4.79 14.60 19.60
N GLU A 507 -4.49 13.70 20.54
CA GLU A 507 -3.10 13.42 20.96
C GLU A 507 -2.30 12.81 19.81
N ALA A 508 -2.94 11.90 19.06
CA ALA A 508 -2.36 11.31 17.87
C ALA A 508 -2.00 12.35 16.81
N ALA A 509 -2.84 13.35 16.58
CA ALA A 509 -2.55 14.43 15.64
C ALA A 509 -1.30 15.22 16.03
N LEU A 510 -1.10 15.50 17.31
CA LEU A 510 0.09 16.21 17.81
C LEU A 510 1.36 15.38 17.65
N ASP A 511 1.33 14.11 18.05
CA ASP A 511 2.43 13.16 17.88
C ASP A 511 2.68 12.83 16.39
N TYR A 512 1.68 13.02 15.58
CA TYR A 512 1.61 12.72 14.15
C TYR A 512 2.12 13.87 13.27
N GLU A 513 2.20 15.11 13.79
CA GLU A 513 2.64 16.29 13.03
C GLU A 513 4.04 16.10 12.44
N ALA A 514 4.94 15.49 13.21
CA ALA A 514 6.29 15.18 12.76
C ALA A 514 6.36 14.07 11.68
N ARG A 515 5.28 13.28 11.50
CA ARG A 515 5.25 12.09 10.65
C ARG A 515 4.48 12.28 9.35
N ASN A 516 3.88 13.45 9.18
CA ASN A 516 3.07 13.78 8.02
C ASN A 516 3.40 15.18 7.53
N ILE A 517 3.08 15.42 6.28
CA ILE A 517 3.18 16.75 5.72
C ILE A 517 1.93 17.52 6.12
N MET A 518 2.10 18.58 6.91
CA MET A 518 1.03 19.49 7.28
C MET A 518 1.38 20.91 6.85
N GLY A 519 0.46 21.54 6.15
CA GLY A 519 0.63 22.87 5.61
C GLY A 519 1.51 22.89 4.35
N GLY A 520 1.39 23.92 3.59
CA GLY A 520 2.12 24.16 2.34
C GLY A 520 2.51 25.63 2.17
N GLY A 521 3.19 25.93 1.07
CA GLY A 521 3.61 27.30 0.74
C GLY A 521 2.51 28.20 0.20
N ILE A 522 1.34 27.65 -0.14
CA ILE A 522 0.20 28.33 -0.76
C ILE A 522 -0.91 28.52 0.28
N ALA A 523 -1.21 29.76 0.63
CA ALA A 523 -2.10 30.08 1.75
C ALA A 523 -3.58 30.24 1.36
N ASN A 524 -3.88 30.60 0.12
CA ASN A 524 -5.24 30.93 -0.32
C ASN A 524 -5.46 30.69 -1.83
N LEU A 525 -6.70 30.91 -2.27
CA LEU A 525 -7.11 30.74 -3.66
C LEU A 525 -6.34 31.64 -4.64
N GLN A 526 -6.05 32.89 -4.25
CA GLN A 526 -5.32 33.82 -5.10
C GLN A 526 -3.89 33.38 -5.33
N ASP A 527 -3.24 32.83 -4.28
CA ASP A 527 -1.89 32.27 -4.41
C ASP A 527 -1.83 31.11 -5.41
N ILE A 528 -2.90 30.29 -5.47
CA ILE A 528 -3.02 29.21 -6.48
C ILE A 528 -3.17 29.82 -7.87
N TYR A 529 -4.05 30.81 -8.04
CA TYR A 529 -4.30 31.46 -9.32
C TYR A 529 -3.04 32.12 -9.86
N ASP A 530 -2.32 32.85 -9.01
CA ASP A 530 -1.09 33.56 -9.38
C ASP A 530 0.08 32.61 -9.71
N ALA A 531 0.02 31.36 -9.22
CA ALA A 531 1.06 30.36 -9.43
C ALA A 531 0.80 29.45 -10.66
N LEU A 532 -0.46 29.36 -11.12
CA LEU A 532 -0.84 28.62 -12.33
C LEU A 532 -0.61 29.46 -13.58
#